data_6a64513ab99eba673ff92c1cb8e60b35
#
_entry.id   6a64513ab99eba673ff92c1cb8e60b35
#
_cell.length_a   1.000
_cell.length_b   1.000
_cell.length_c   1.000
_cell.angle_alpha   90.00
_cell.angle_beta   90.00
_cell.angle_gamma   90.00
#
_symmetry.space_group_name_H-M   'P 1'
#
loop_
_entity.id
_entity.type
_entity.pdbx_description
1 polymer ?
#
loop_
_entity_poly.entity_id
_entity_poly.type
_entity_poly.pdbx_seq_one_letter_code
_entity_poly.pdbx_strand_id
1 'polypeptide(L)'
;MKQFIFSLSAILLLTTGLQAQVQQSEALFDHARVRGAFAAPLFEWGLNNDLGSATGGGAGIVIDNMFIGAYGLGSIDFQDFIETGDIQSVKLAHGGFWIGGNWPSHKLLHFYSSAKVGWGALDIEVDDPFLTYRDLDKVFVLTPEIGLELNLTRWMRLSGTVGYRYLNGVNANQAFSNEDFRGTTAGITLRIGWFGRPNPW
;
A
#
# COMPACT_ATOMS: atom_id res chain seq x y z
N MET A 1 38.17 35.17 -50.35
CA MET A 1 36.91 34.45 -50.67
C MET A 1 36.98 32.97 -50.35
N LYS A 2 38.04 32.21 -50.60
CA LYS A 2 38.10 30.78 -50.30
C LYS A 2 37.99 30.43 -48.79
N GLN A 3 38.52 31.25 -47.91
CA GLN A 3 38.44 31.03 -46.43
C GLN A 3 37.05 31.25 -45.84
N PHE A 4 36.25 32.13 -46.44
CA PHE A 4 34.85 32.36 -46.01
C PHE A 4 33.93 31.19 -46.34
N ILE A 5 34.18 30.49 -47.44
CA ILE A 5 33.38 29.32 -47.84
C ILE A 5 33.65 28.14 -46.91
N PHE A 6 34.89 27.94 -46.49
CA PHE A 6 35.26 26.88 -45.51
C PHE A 6 34.64 27.09 -44.14
N SER A 7 34.56 28.35 -43.65
CA SER A 7 33.95 28.67 -42.37
C SER A 7 32.45 28.48 -42.38
N LEU A 8 31.77 28.79 -43.49
CA LEU A 8 30.33 28.60 -43.61
C LEU A 8 29.95 27.12 -43.71
N SER A 9 30.76 26.28 -44.39
CA SER A 9 30.56 24.84 -44.47
C SER A 9 30.77 24.15 -43.12
N ALA A 10 31.71 24.61 -42.29
CA ALA A 10 31.96 24.06 -40.95
C ALA A 10 30.78 24.37 -39.97
N ILE A 11 30.18 25.54 -40.10
CA ILE A 11 29.02 25.93 -39.28
C ILE A 11 27.78 25.12 -39.67
N LEU A 12 27.56 24.85 -40.98
CA LEU A 12 26.46 24.05 -41.48
C LEU A 12 26.55 22.58 -41.03
N LEU A 13 27.76 22.02 -40.92
CA LEU A 13 27.97 20.64 -40.44
C LEU A 13 27.80 20.51 -38.93
N LEU A 14 28.00 21.58 -38.15
CA LEU A 14 27.77 21.56 -36.70
C LEU A 14 26.28 21.62 -36.36
N THR A 15 25.43 22.23 -37.21
CA THR A 15 23.98 22.30 -36.96
C THR A 15 23.23 21.00 -37.30
N THR A 16 23.77 20.15 -38.19
CA THR A 16 23.16 18.85 -38.48
C THR A 16 23.46 17.76 -37.43
N GLY A 17 24.51 17.95 -36.61
CA GLY A 17 24.86 17.03 -35.51
C GLY A 17 24.00 17.17 -34.25
N LEU A 18 23.25 18.27 -34.11
CA LEU A 18 22.44 18.53 -32.92
C LEU A 18 21.00 17.97 -32.94
N GLN A 19 20.58 17.38 -34.06
CA GLN A 19 19.25 16.78 -34.17
C GLN A 19 19.22 15.27 -33.85
N ALA A 20 20.31 14.66 -33.48
CA ALA A 20 20.43 13.21 -33.33
C ALA A 20 20.47 12.75 -31.88
N GLN A 21 19.68 13.31 -30.99
CA GLN A 21 19.38 12.65 -29.71
C GLN A 21 18.18 13.33 -29.02
N VAL A 22 17.02 13.23 -29.62
CA VAL A 22 15.83 13.11 -28.79
C VAL A 22 15.85 11.70 -28.25
N GLN A 23 16.62 11.51 -27.20
CA GLN A 23 16.54 10.30 -26.40
C GLN A 23 15.14 10.32 -25.78
N GLN A 24 14.20 9.57 -26.37
CA GLN A 24 12.93 9.29 -25.72
C GLN A 24 13.32 8.67 -24.37
N SER A 25 13.08 9.41 -23.29
CA SER A 25 13.24 8.88 -21.95
C SER A 25 12.25 7.72 -21.83
N GLU A 26 12.76 6.50 -21.77
CA GLU A 26 11.92 5.34 -21.44
C GLU A 26 11.34 5.59 -20.05
N ALA A 27 10.08 5.98 -19.99
CA ALA A 27 9.35 6.11 -18.74
C ALA A 27 8.59 4.81 -18.49
N LEU A 28 8.65 4.32 -17.26
CA LEU A 28 7.92 3.12 -16.82
C LEU A 28 6.41 3.21 -17.14
N PHE A 29 5.88 4.41 -17.29
CA PHE A 29 4.47 4.73 -17.53
C PHE A 29 4.25 5.59 -18.77
N ASP A 30 5.04 5.47 -19.81
CA ASP A 30 4.95 6.30 -21.02
C ASP A 30 3.57 6.21 -21.73
N HIS A 31 2.85 5.09 -21.55
CA HIS A 31 1.51 4.85 -22.06
C HIS A 31 0.48 4.51 -20.95
N ALA A 32 0.78 4.82 -19.69
CA ALA A 32 -0.09 4.50 -18.56
C ALA A 32 -1.45 5.21 -18.70
N ARG A 33 -2.52 4.43 -18.68
CA ARG A 33 -3.88 4.94 -18.78
C ARG A 33 -4.60 4.77 -17.45
N VAL A 34 -5.08 5.88 -16.90
CA VAL A 34 -6.02 5.81 -15.78
C VAL A 34 -7.31 5.17 -16.30
N ARG A 35 -7.63 4.00 -15.78
CA ARG A 35 -8.80 3.20 -16.17
C ARG A 35 -9.98 3.42 -15.27
N GLY A 36 -9.75 3.87 -14.02
CA GLY A 36 -10.81 4.10 -13.08
C GLY A 36 -10.34 4.45 -11.69
N ALA A 37 -11.27 4.37 -10.75
CA ALA A 37 -11.05 4.62 -9.33
C ALA A 37 -11.97 3.73 -8.50
N PHE A 38 -11.58 3.45 -7.26
CA PHE A 38 -12.35 2.63 -6.33
C PHE A 38 -12.25 3.14 -4.90
N ALA A 39 -13.23 2.76 -4.09
CA ALA A 39 -13.17 2.79 -2.64
C ALA A 39 -13.31 1.34 -2.13
N ALA A 40 -12.80 1.07 -0.93
CA ALA A 40 -12.81 -0.28 -0.39
C ALA A 40 -12.90 -0.28 1.13
N PRO A 41 -13.86 -0.96 1.75
CA PRO A 41 -13.72 -1.47 3.10
C PRO A 41 -12.63 -2.53 3.15
N LEU A 42 -11.86 -2.50 4.23
CA LEU A 42 -10.72 -3.35 4.52
C LEU A 42 -10.96 -4.06 5.86
N PHE A 43 -10.75 -5.37 5.86
CA PHE A 43 -10.77 -6.18 7.06
C PHE A 43 -9.48 -7.00 7.09
N GLU A 44 -8.77 -6.95 8.21
CA GLU A 44 -7.50 -7.63 8.41
C GLU A 44 -7.50 -8.35 9.75
N TRP A 45 -7.04 -9.60 9.77
CA TRP A 45 -6.90 -10.42 10.97
C TRP A 45 -5.45 -10.86 11.12
N GLY A 46 -4.91 -10.77 12.33
CA GLY A 46 -3.69 -11.46 12.69
C GLY A 46 -3.93 -12.97 12.73
N LEU A 47 -3.02 -13.74 12.16
CA LEU A 47 -3.04 -15.21 12.24
C LEU A 47 -2.26 -15.72 13.45
N ASN A 48 -1.43 -14.88 14.04
CA ASN A 48 -0.78 -15.11 15.32
C ASN A 48 -1.66 -14.48 16.41
N ASN A 49 -1.75 -15.10 17.57
CA ASN A 49 -2.69 -14.76 18.64
C ASN A 49 -2.59 -13.30 19.11
N ASP A 50 -1.43 -12.66 18.94
CA ASP A 50 -1.13 -11.34 19.50
C ASP A 50 -1.49 -10.15 18.57
N LEU A 51 -1.91 -10.40 17.33
CA LEU A 51 -2.05 -9.34 16.33
C LEU A 51 -3.44 -8.71 16.20
N GLY A 52 -4.46 -9.29 16.83
CA GLY A 52 -5.82 -8.78 16.79
C GLY A 52 -6.42 -8.61 15.41
N SER A 53 -7.60 -8.05 15.36
CA SER A 53 -8.30 -7.69 14.12
C SER A 53 -8.26 -6.18 13.88
N ALA A 54 -8.24 -5.77 12.61
CA ALA A 54 -8.29 -4.38 12.20
C ALA A 54 -9.34 -4.18 11.11
N THR A 55 -10.05 -3.07 11.17
CA THR A 55 -10.98 -2.66 10.12
C THR A 55 -10.72 -1.24 9.69
N GLY A 56 -11.12 -0.94 8.47
CA GLY A 56 -10.96 0.40 7.94
C GLY A 56 -11.38 0.50 6.49
N GLY A 57 -10.73 1.40 5.77
CA GLY A 57 -11.04 1.62 4.38
C GLY A 57 -9.89 2.21 3.61
N GLY A 58 -10.05 2.22 2.30
CA GLY A 58 -9.10 2.82 1.39
C GLY A 58 -9.76 3.27 0.10
N ALA A 59 -9.03 4.03 -0.69
CA ALA A 59 -9.44 4.45 -2.02
C ALA A 59 -8.22 4.57 -2.92
N GLY A 60 -8.41 4.40 -4.23
CA GLY A 60 -7.30 4.49 -5.16
C GLY A 60 -7.74 4.67 -6.60
N ILE A 61 -6.76 4.97 -7.44
CA ILE A 61 -6.90 5.03 -8.90
C ILE A 61 -6.29 3.79 -9.53
N VAL A 62 -6.94 3.31 -10.58
CA VAL A 62 -6.50 2.15 -11.36
C VAL A 62 -5.77 2.62 -12.61
N ILE A 63 -4.54 2.17 -12.76
CA ILE A 63 -3.65 2.48 -13.87
C ILE A 63 -3.29 1.14 -14.53
N ASP A 64 -3.90 0.87 -15.69
CA ASP A 64 -3.81 -0.42 -16.39
C ASP A 64 -4.12 -1.62 -15.47
N ASN A 65 -3.15 -2.45 -15.10
CA ASN A 65 -3.30 -3.60 -14.21
C ASN A 65 -2.84 -3.29 -12.77
N MET A 66 -2.41 -2.07 -12.50
CA MET A 66 -1.94 -1.63 -11.20
C MET A 66 -2.92 -0.62 -10.58
N PHE A 67 -2.75 -0.36 -9.31
CA PHE A 67 -3.43 0.74 -8.64
C PHE A 67 -2.49 1.40 -7.63
N ILE A 68 -2.77 2.67 -7.36
CA ILE A 68 -2.17 3.43 -6.29
C ILE A 68 -3.27 4.15 -5.53
N GLY A 69 -3.19 4.17 -4.23
CA GLY A 69 -4.19 4.77 -3.37
C GLY A 69 -3.70 5.05 -1.97
N ALA A 70 -4.65 5.35 -1.10
CA ALA A 70 -4.43 5.52 0.32
C ALA A 70 -5.34 4.58 1.11
N TYR A 71 -4.92 4.24 2.33
CA TYR A 71 -5.69 3.42 3.23
C TYR A 71 -5.61 3.94 4.67
N GLY A 72 -6.56 3.51 5.50
CA GLY A 72 -6.53 3.66 6.95
C GLY A 72 -7.14 2.43 7.61
N LEU A 73 -6.46 1.91 8.62
CA LEU A 73 -6.87 0.76 9.44
C LEU A 73 -6.78 1.12 10.91
N GLY A 74 -7.76 0.66 11.68
CA GLY A 74 -7.75 0.73 13.14
C GLY A 74 -8.03 -0.64 13.72
N SER A 75 -7.29 -1.03 14.76
CA SER A 75 -7.56 -2.29 15.48
C SER A 75 -8.85 -2.18 16.28
N ILE A 76 -9.58 -3.30 16.37
CA ILE A 76 -10.83 -3.39 17.11
C ILE A 76 -10.59 -4.07 18.46
N ASP A 77 -9.71 -5.07 18.51
CA ASP A 77 -9.38 -5.83 19.72
C ASP A 77 -7.97 -6.43 19.66
N PHE A 78 -7.22 -6.31 20.76
CA PHE A 78 -6.04 -7.11 21.08
C PHE A 78 -6.35 -7.90 22.36
N GLN A 79 -7.19 -8.93 22.26
CA GLN A 79 -7.76 -9.63 23.43
C GLN A 79 -6.71 -10.39 24.25
N ASP A 80 -5.64 -10.87 23.61
CA ASP A 80 -4.64 -11.70 24.32
C ASP A 80 -3.74 -10.91 25.26
N PHE A 81 -3.61 -9.58 25.07
CA PHE A 81 -2.88 -8.72 26.00
C PHE A 81 -3.69 -8.35 27.25
N ILE A 82 -5.00 -8.56 27.23
CA ILE A 82 -5.91 -8.20 28.34
C ILE A 82 -5.87 -9.22 29.48
N GLU A 83 -5.46 -10.47 29.23
CA GLU A 83 -5.41 -11.54 30.23
C GLU A 83 -4.30 -11.37 31.29
N THR A 84 -3.33 -10.48 31.06
CA THR A 84 -2.20 -10.23 31.99
C THR A 84 -2.52 -9.24 33.12
N GLY A 85 -3.78 -8.85 33.31
CA GLY A 85 -4.28 -8.23 34.56
C GLY A 85 -4.04 -6.71 34.69
N ASP A 86 -3.03 -6.14 34.05
CA ASP A 86 -2.63 -4.74 34.22
C ASP A 86 -2.85 -3.86 32.97
N ILE A 87 -3.23 -4.46 31.82
CA ILE A 87 -3.39 -3.76 30.53
C ILE A 87 -4.86 -3.77 30.14
N GLN A 88 -5.49 -2.60 30.06
CA GLN A 88 -6.91 -2.48 29.71
C GLN A 88 -7.18 -2.42 28.22
N SER A 89 -6.33 -1.81 27.43
CA SER A 89 -6.50 -1.78 25.97
C SER A 89 -5.23 -1.45 25.23
N VAL A 90 -5.03 -2.12 24.09
CA VAL A 90 -4.01 -1.79 23.10
C VAL A 90 -4.69 -1.46 21.79
N LYS A 91 -4.49 -0.26 21.28
CA LYS A 91 -5.11 0.22 20.03
C LYS A 91 -4.04 0.63 19.03
N LEU A 92 -4.03 0.00 17.87
CA LEU A 92 -3.18 0.37 16.76
C LEU A 92 -4.03 1.00 15.66
N ALA A 93 -3.72 2.24 15.30
CA ALA A 93 -4.30 2.91 14.14
C ALA A 93 -3.21 3.37 13.20
N HIS A 94 -3.30 3.02 11.93
CA HIS A 94 -2.32 3.40 10.93
C HIS A 94 -2.96 3.68 9.56
N GLY A 95 -2.28 4.48 8.75
CA GLY A 95 -2.71 4.80 7.40
C GLY A 95 -1.56 5.30 6.54
N GLY A 96 -1.76 5.28 5.24
CA GLY A 96 -0.71 5.64 4.30
C GLY A 96 -1.03 5.27 2.87
N PHE A 97 0.00 4.89 2.13
CA PHE A 97 -0.09 4.52 0.72
C PHE A 97 -0.44 3.05 0.56
N TRP A 98 -1.24 2.78 -0.47
CA TRP A 98 -1.64 1.44 -0.86
C TRP A 98 -1.40 1.27 -2.35
N ILE A 99 -0.51 0.35 -2.70
CA ILE A 99 -0.15 0.04 -4.09
C ILE A 99 -0.37 -1.44 -4.35
N GLY A 100 -0.78 -1.79 -5.57
CA GLY A 100 -0.97 -3.19 -5.92
C GLY A 100 -1.27 -3.42 -7.38
N GLY A 101 -1.54 -4.67 -7.72
CA GLY A 101 -1.83 -5.07 -9.08
C GLY A 101 -2.55 -6.41 -9.18
N ASN A 102 -3.11 -6.67 -10.36
CA ASN A 102 -3.93 -7.83 -10.68
C ASN A 102 -3.50 -8.47 -11.99
N TRP A 103 -3.26 -9.79 -12.00
CA TRP A 103 -2.81 -10.53 -13.18
C TRP A 103 -3.50 -11.89 -13.31
N PRO A 104 -4.14 -12.19 -14.43
CA PRO A 104 -4.71 -11.33 -15.46
C PRO A 104 -6.07 -10.77 -15.03
N SER A 105 -6.22 -9.46 -14.98
CA SER A 105 -7.38 -8.73 -14.41
C SER A 105 -8.73 -8.95 -15.13
N HIS A 106 -8.72 -9.56 -16.32
CA HIS A 106 -9.92 -9.84 -17.12
C HIS A 106 -10.63 -11.16 -16.78
N LYS A 107 -9.96 -12.07 -16.05
CA LYS A 107 -10.57 -13.35 -15.63
C LYS A 107 -11.46 -13.15 -14.40
N LEU A 108 -12.42 -14.07 -14.22
CA LEU A 108 -13.33 -14.08 -13.07
C LEU A 108 -12.52 -14.14 -11.76
N LEU A 109 -11.55 -15.06 -11.70
CA LEU A 109 -10.61 -15.21 -10.61
C LEU A 109 -9.20 -14.95 -11.11
N HIS A 110 -8.45 -14.11 -10.43
CA HIS A 110 -7.12 -13.72 -10.82
C HIS A 110 -6.21 -13.47 -9.61
N PHE A 111 -4.92 -13.48 -9.86
CA PHE A 111 -3.92 -13.22 -8.84
C PHE A 111 -3.91 -11.74 -8.46
N TYR A 112 -3.81 -11.47 -7.18
CA TYR A 112 -3.75 -10.16 -6.57
C TYR A 112 -2.51 -10.02 -5.71
N SER A 113 -1.82 -8.88 -5.79
CA SER A 113 -0.78 -8.52 -4.85
C SER A 113 -0.87 -7.05 -4.49
N SER A 114 -0.55 -6.71 -3.26
CA SER A 114 -0.49 -5.33 -2.80
C SER A 114 0.54 -5.12 -1.71
N ALA A 115 0.85 -3.86 -1.47
CA ALA A 115 1.63 -3.44 -0.32
C ALA A 115 1.00 -2.18 0.28
N LYS A 116 0.82 -2.19 1.59
CA LYS A 116 0.40 -1.06 2.39
C LYS A 116 1.65 -0.52 3.09
N VAL A 117 1.93 0.78 2.91
CA VAL A 117 3.07 1.48 3.53
C VAL A 117 2.52 2.69 4.26
N GLY A 118 2.68 2.74 5.57
CA GLY A 118 2.05 3.80 6.34
C GLY A 118 2.70 4.07 7.68
N TRP A 119 2.10 5.04 8.33
CA TRP A 119 2.48 5.47 9.68
C TRP A 119 1.25 5.46 10.54
N GLY A 120 1.44 5.28 11.83
CA GLY A 120 0.35 5.22 12.77
C GLY A 120 0.76 5.56 14.19
N ALA A 121 -0.18 5.32 15.07
CA ALA A 121 0.00 5.46 16.50
C ALA A 121 -0.46 4.18 17.19
N LEU A 122 0.34 3.76 18.16
CA LEU A 122 0.00 2.71 19.10
C LEU A 122 -0.34 3.39 20.44
N ASP A 123 -1.58 3.22 20.88
CA ASP A 123 -2.08 3.73 22.15
C ASP A 123 -2.19 2.55 23.12
N ILE A 124 -1.40 2.58 24.18
CA ILE A 124 -1.38 1.57 25.24
C ILE A 124 -1.91 2.23 26.50
N GLU A 125 -3.04 1.77 26.99
CA GLU A 125 -3.68 2.25 28.22
C GLU A 125 -3.54 1.20 29.31
N VAL A 126 -2.75 1.53 30.34
CA VAL A 126 -2.56 0.72 31.54
C VAL A 126 -3.32 1.39 32.68
N ASP A 127 -4.27 0.70 33.28
CA ASP A 127 -5.01 1.18 34.44
C ASP A 127 -4.45 0.50 35.72
N ASP A 128 -3.39 1.09 36.22
CA ASP A 128 -2.90 0.79 37.57
C ASP A 128 -3.55 1.79 38.56
N PRO A 129 -4.10 1.35 39.70
CA PRO A 129 -4.67 2.23 40.73
C PRO A 129 -3.73 3.33 41.22
N PHE A 130 -2.43 3.20 40.95
CA PHE A 130 -1.39 4.16 41.38
C PHE A 130 -0.70 4.89 40.23
N LEU A 131 -0.84 4.45 38.96
CA LEU A 131 -0.17 5.01 37.78
C LEU A 131 -1.04 4.88 36.53
N THR A 132 -1.81 5.92 36.22
CA THR A 132 -2.42 6.01 34.88
C THR A 132 -1.32 6.41 33.90
N TYR A 133 -0.82 5.46 33.13
CA TYR A 133 0.20 5.71 32.11
C TYR A 133 -0.44 5.56 30.72
N ARG A 134 -0.33 6.61 29.93
CA ARG A 134 -0.75 6.62 28.53
C ARG A 134 0.45 6.95 27.68
N ASP A 135 0.89 6.00 26.88
CA ASP A 135 1.97 6.19 25.91
C ASP A 135 1.43 6.13 24.48
N LEU A 136 1.82 7.08 23.68
CA LEU A 136 1.45 7.18 22.28
C LEU A 136 2.70 7.05 21.41
N ASP A 137 2.96 5.84 20.96
CA ASP A 137 4.09 5.56 20.09
C ASP A 137 3.76 5.83 18.61
N LYS A 138 4.69 6.50 17.93
CA LYS A 138 4.63 6.67 16.48
C LYS A 138 5.27 5.48 15.81
N VAL A 139 4.49 4.76 15.02
CA VAL A 139 4.95 3.53 14.37
C VAL A 139 4.93 3.64 12.85
N PHE A 140 5.89 2.98 12.23
CA PHE A 140 5.91 2.70 10.79
C PHE A 140 5.38 1.30 10.55
N VAL A 141 4.50 1.15 9.55
CA VAL A 141 3.88 -0.13 9.19
C VAL A 141 4.09 -0.40 7.71
N LEU A 142 4.57 -1.61 7.40
CA LEU A 142 4.68 -2.14 6.04
C LEU A 142 4.00 -3.51 6.00
N THR A 143 2.99 -3.67 5.14
CA THR A 143 2.27 -4.94 4.97
C THR A 143 2.22 -5.33 3.50
N PRO A 144 3.18 -6.12 3.00
CA PRO A 144 3.07 -6.80 1.72
C PRO A 144 2.03 -7.92 1.80
N GLU A 145 1.23 -8.07 0.75
CA GLU A 145 0.12 -9.02 0.65
C GLU A 145 0.08 -9.69 -0.71
N ILE A 146 -0.29 -10.94 -0.72
CA ILE A 146 -0.61 -11.71 -1.93
C ILE A 146 -1.94 -12.43 -1.73
N GLY A 147 -2.65 -12.71 -2.82
CA GLY A 147 -3.91 -13.41 -2.72
C GLY A 147 -4.62 -13.58 -4.05
N LEU A 148 -5.90 -13.83 -3.96
CA LEU A 148 -6.80 -14.01 -5.10
C LEU A 148 -7.89 -12.94 -5.05
N GLU A 149 -8.24 -12.45 -6.22
CA GLU A 149 -9.34 -11.52 -6.39
C GLU A 149 -10.39 -12.10 -7.34
N LEU A 150 -11.66 -11.94 -6.96
CA LEU A 150 -12.84 -12.36 -7.70
C LEU A 150 -13.59 -11.13 -8.22
N ASN A 151 -13.81 -11.06 -9.53
CA ASN A 151 -14.69 -10.07 -10.14
C ASN A 151 -16.16 -10.44 -9.91
N LEU A 152 -16.80 -9.92 -8.86
CA LEU A 152 -18.20 -10.18 -8.56
C LEU A 152 -19.13 -9.52 -9.60
N THR A 153 -18.83 -8.27 -9.94
CA THR A 153 -19.52 -7.51 -10.99
C THR A 153 -18.50 -6.65 -11.74
N ARG A 154 -18.95 -5.85 -12.71
CA ARG A 154 -18.09 -4.88 -13.42
C ARG A 154 -17.58 -3.75 -12.53
N TRP A 155 -18.25 -3.51 -11.41
CA TRP A 155 -17.95 -2.42 -10.48
C TRP A 155 -17.60 -2.90 -9.05
N MET A 156 -17.57 -4.23 -8.83
CA MET A 156 -17.32 -4.79 -7.51
C MET A 156 -16.37 -5.99 -7.59
N ARG A 157 -15.33 -5.97 -6.78
CA ARG A 157 -14.30 -7.00 -6.71
C ARG A 157 -14.05 -7.38 -5.25
N LEU A 158 -13.94 -8.68 -4.99
CA LEU A 158 -13.65 -9.23 -3.67
C LEU A 158 -12.28 -9.89 -3.70
N SER A 159 -11.37 -9.48 -2.84
CA SER A 159 -10.05 -10.11 -2.68
C SER A 159 -9.88 -10.71 -1.29
N GLY A 160 -9.29 -11.91 -1.27
CA GLY A 160 -8.77 -12.55 -0.07
C GLY A 160 -7.25 -12.61 -0.15
N THR A 161 -6.59 -12.15 0.90
CA THR A 161 -5.13 -11.99 0.94
C THR A 161 -4.52 -12.64 2.17
N VAL A 162 -3.25 -13.02 2.04
CA VAL A 162 -2.34 -13.32 3.15
C VAL A 162 -1.14 -12.41 3.01
N GLY A 163 -0.69 -11.86 4.11
CA GLY A 163 0.41 -10.92 4.16
C GLY A 163 1.27 -11.08 5.41
N TYR A 164 2.24 -10.21 5.52
CA TYR A 164 3.06 -10.09 6.72
C TYR A 164 3.11 -8.63 7.14
N ARG A 165 2.67 -8.34 8.36
CA ARG A 165 2.78 -7.00 8.95
C ARG A 165 4.16 -6.85 9.58
N TYR A 166 4.94 -5.92 9.02
CA TYR A 166 6.16 -5.43 9.62
C TYR A 166 5.87 -4.08 10.31
N LEU A 167 6.21 -3.97 11.60
CA LEU A 167 6.00 -2.76 12.39
C LEU A 167 7.30 -2.36 13.06
N ASN A 168 7.58 -1.07 13.11
CA ASN A 168 8.75 -0.51 13.78
C ASN A 168 8.41 0.85 14.41
N GLY A 169 9.00 1.14 15.58
CA GLY A 169 8.81 2.41 16.28
C GLY A 169 8.14 2.28 17.64
N VAL A 170 7.88 1.05 18.12
CA VAL A 170 7.47 0.83 19.51
C VAL A 170 8.65 1.14 20.40
N ASN A 171 8.50 2.13 21.28
CA ASN A 171 9.48 2.42 22.31
C ASN A 171 9.38 1.31 23.34
N ALA A 172 10.41 0.44 23.38
CA ALA A 172 10.45 -0.71 24.25
C ALA A 172 10.42 -0.26 25.73
N ASN A 173 9.24 -0.11 26.28
CA ASN A 173 9.01 -0.24 27.69
C ASN A 173 8.97 -1.74 28.01
N GLN A 174 9.29 -2.13 29.21
CA GLN A 174 9.57 -3.51 29.63
C GLN A 174 8.46 -4.56 29.29
N ALA A 175 7.32 -4.13 28.72
CA ALA A 175 6.16 -4.97 28.43
C ALA A 175 5.99 -5.30 26.92
N PHE A 176 6.42 -4.42 25.98
CA PHE A 176 6.15 -4.60 24.56
C PHE A 176 7.38 -4.31 23.71
N SER A 177 7.53 -5.08 22.63
CA SER A 177 8.55 -4.93 21.60
C SER A 177 7.91 -4.77 20.20
N ASN A 178 8.71 -4.35 19.22
CA ASN A 178 8.23 -4.31 17.85
C ASN A 178 7.79 -5.69 17.32
N GLU A 179 8.34 -6.78 17.91
CA GLU A 179 8.08 -8.15 17.45
C GLU A 179 6.67 -8.63 17.81
N ASP A 180 6.11 -8.13 18.92
CA ASP A 180 4.76 -8.47 19.38
C ASP A 180 3.68 -7.98 18.39
N PHE A 181 3.99 -6.95 17.61
CA PHE A 181 3.09 -6.37 16.60
C PHE A 181 3.43 -6.80 15.17
N ARG A 182 4.43 -7.66 14.98
CA ARG A 182 4.81 -8.24 13.68
C ARG A 182 4.19 -9.62 13.52
N GLY A 183 3.74 -9.94 12.32
CA GLY A 183 3.29 -11.31 12.07
C GLY A 183 2.49 -11.46 10.81
N THR A 184 2.06 -12.69 10.60
CA THR A 184 1.26 -13.06 9.45
C THR A 184 -0.16 -12.55 9.61
N THR A 185 -0.70 -11.96 8.55
CA THR A 185 -2.07 -11.42 8.49
C THR A 185 -2.86 -12.09 7.39
N ALA A 186 -4.16 -12.21 7.59
CA ALA A 186 -5.12 -12.52 6.53
C ALA A 186 -6.04 -11.32 6.34
N GLY A 187 -6.48 -11.08 5.11
CA GLY A 187 -7.32 -9.92 4.81
C GLY A 187 -8.44 -10.23 3.83
N ILE A 188 -9.55 -9.51 3.99
CA ILE A 188 -10.62 -9.43 3.00
C ILE A 188 -10.80 -7.97 2.61
N THR A 189 -10.86 -7.72 1.30
CA THR A 189 -11.06 -6.39 0.74
C THR A 189 -12.17 -6.42 -0.28
N LEU A 190 -13.17 -5.55 -0.13
CA LEU A 190 -14.23 -5.36 -1.12
C LEU A 190 -14.00 -4.04 -1.85
N ARG A 191 -13.49 -4.08 -3.07
CA ARG A 191 -13.28 -2.89 -3.90
C ARG A 191 -14.54 -2.57 -4.70
N ILE A 192 -15.03 -1.36 -4.56
CA ILE A 192 -16.23 -0.85 -5.23
C ILE A 192 -15.83 0.36 -6.06
N GLY A 193 -16.05 0.33 -7.38
CA GLY A 193 -15.65 1.42 -8.24
C GLY A 193 -15.67 1.10 -9.73
N TRP A 194 -14.91 1.88 -10.46
CA TRP A 194 -14.75 1.72 -11.89
C TRP A 194 -13.35 1.15 -12.18
N PHE A 195 -13.27 0.00 -12.86
CA PHE A 195 -12.03 -0.71 -13.14
C PHE A 195 -11.62 -0.70 -14.62
N GLY A 196 -12.26 0.15 -15.42
CA GLY A 196 -12.09 0.20 -16.86
C GLY A 196 -12.85 -0.90 -17.60
N ARG A 197 -12.96 -0.76 -18.91
CA ARG A 197 -13.42 -1.86 -19.77
C ARG A 197 -12.24 -2.80 -19.99
N PRO A 198 -12.45 -4.14 -19.94
CA PRO A 198 -11.46 -5.06 -20.49
C PRO A 198 -11.16 -4.61 -21.92
N ASN A 199 -9.88 -4.41 -22.24
CA ASN A 199 -9.51 -4.15 -23.61
C ASN A 199 -9.90 -5.42 -24.40
N PRO A 200 -10.79 -5.37 -25.39
CA PRO A 200 -10.96 -6.50 -26.28
C PRO A 200 -9.70 -6.51 -27.14
N TRP A 201 -8.67 -7.27 -26.69
CA TRP A 201 -7.31 -7.38 -27.26
C TRP A 201 -6.52 -6.12 -27.43
#